data_76479c721550ed2ff993f85c6aff4884
#
_entry.id   76479c721550ed2ff993f85c6aff4884
#
_cell.length_a   1.000
_cell.length_b   1.000
_cell.length_c   1.000
_cell.angle_alpha   90.00
_cell.angle_beta   90.00
_cell.angle_gamma   90.00
#
_symmetry.space_group_name_H-M   'P 1'
#
loop_
_entity.id
_entity.type
_entity.pdbx_description
1 polymer ?
#
loop_
_entity_poly.entity_id
_entity_poly.type
_entity_poly.pdbx_seq_one_letter_code
_entity_poly.pdbx_strand_id
1 'polypeptide(L)'
;MREPSYDFSGRRVLVTGGTRGLGLYVAHAFADAGAQVTVTGDQYLRAYYDADLSRFGYDQLRLMDRDSIAGVAGRVGPLDILVNNAPPVMPVDADVTERQFLGHAVQLGLVGPFAFTHRLRFRLGQSSMYGGGVVVNMPSAEQWLALAHGEHARHELTGRTRRLASEWARAGVRVNTVTARLVKPQASGLRVQIDRSSGPLLTRTRSAPTGTVRDVGNAVLFLASNGAAAIRGQTFHVDAWHENGG
;
A
#
# COMPACT_ATOMS: atom_id res chain seq x y z
N MET A 1 11.29 25.52 -0.44
CA MET A 1 10.93 24.77 0.79
C MET A 1 11.83 23.53 0.82
N ARG A 2 12.51 23.25 1.94
CA ARG A 2 13.27 21.99 2.06
C ARG A 2 12.28 20.84 2.19
N GLU A 3 12.53 19.75 1.49
CA GLU A 3 11.75 18.51 1.62
C GLU A 3 11.99 17.89 3.00
N PRO A 4 10.97 17.21 3.57
CA PRO A 4 11.18 16.47 4.80
C PRO A 4 12.23 15.38 4.53
N SER A 5 13.26 15.32 5.36
CA SER A 5 14.24 14.24 5.34
C SER A 5 13.88 13.22 6.41
N TYR A 6 13.89 11.96 6.03
CA TYR A 6 13.65 10.82 6.92
C TYR A 6 14.93 10.01 7.04
N ASP A 7 15.19 9.46 8.21
CA ASP A 7 16.28 8.52 8.46
C ASP A 7 15.70 7.19 8.94
N PHE A 8 15.90 6.16 8.13
CA PHE A 8 15.53 4.78 8.42
C PHE A 8 16.76 3.86 8.49
N SER A 9 17.94 4.43 8.77
CA SER A 9 19.18 3.66 8.91
C SER A 9 19.01 2.54 9.94
N GLY A 10 19.40 1.32 9.55
CA GLY A 10 19.27 0.12 10.36
C GLY A 10 17.83 -0.42 10.51
N ARG A 11 16.83 0.16 9.85
CA ARG A 11 15.45 -0.33 9.86
C ARG A 11 15.22 -1.35 8.76
N ARG A 12 14.40 -2.35 9.05
CA ARG A 12 14.02 -3.42 8.13
C ARG A 12 12.59 -3.18 7.66
N VAL A 13 12.45 -3.02 6.35
CA VAL A 13 11.20 -2.67 5.69
C VAL A 13 10.82 -3.79 4.73
N LEU A 14 9.58 -4.21 4.79
CA LEU A 14 8.99 -5.14 3.83
C LEU A 14 7.89 -4.42 3.04
N VAL A 15 8.02 -4.38 1.72
CA VAL A 15 7.02 -3.77 0.82
C VAL A 15 6.40 -4.85 -0.04
N THR A 16 5.12 -5.17 0.19
CA THR A 16 4.42 -6.12 -0.70
C THR A 16 4.09 -5.45 -2.03
N GLY A 17 4.24 -6.20 -3.13
CA GLY A 17 4.06 -5.63 -4.47
C GLY A 17 5.06 -4.51 -4.80
N GLY A 18 6.26 -4.58 -4.23
CA GLY A 18 7.32 -3.57 -4.39
C GLY A 18 8.14 -3.70 -5.68
N THR A 19 7.68 -4.46 -6.66
CA THR A 19 8.44 -4.76 -7.89
C THR A 19 8.14 -3.81 -9.05
N ARG A 20 7.12 -2.95 -8.92
CA ARG A 20 6.70 -1.98 -9.95
C ARG A 20 5.87 -0.84 -9.36
N GLY A 21 5.71 0.22 -10.16
CA GLY A 21 4.80 1.33 -9.87
C GLY A 21 5.03 1.99 -8.50
N LEU A 22 3.96 2.26 -7.79
CA LEU A 22 3.99 2.96 -6.49
C LEU A 22 4.75 2.17 -5.41
N GLY A 23 4.59 0.84 -5.38
CA GLY A 23 5.33 0.00 -4.42
C GLY A 23 6.83 0.05 -4.61
N LEU A 24 7.30 0.03 -5.86
CA LEU A 24 8.71 0.18 -6.20
C LEU A 24 9.23 1.57 -5.81
N TYR A 25 8.44 2.62 -6.08
CA TYR A 25 8.78 3.98 -5.66
C TYR A 25 8.97 4.08 -4.13
N VAL A 26 8.04 3.51 -3.37
CA VAL A 26 8.11 3.48 -1.90
C VAL A 26 9.32 2.67 -1.41
N ALA A 27 9.63 1.54 -2.06
CA ALA A 27 10.81 0.73 -1.74
C ALA A 27 12.10 1.53 -1.95
N HIS A 28 12.23 2.26 -3.07
CA HIS A 28 13.37 3.15 -3.29
C HIS A 28 13.44 4.27 -2.25
N ALA A 29 12.32 4.92 -1.94
CA ALA A 29 12.29 6.00 -0.97
C ALA A 29 12.76 5.56 0.43
N PHE A 30 12.39 4.36 0.89
CA PHE A 30 12.92 3.78 2.12
C PHE A 30 14.42 3.45 2.02
N ALA A 31 14.86 2.87 0.90
CA ALA A 31 16.28 2.53 0.71
C ALA A 31 17.16 3.79 0.63
N ASP A 32 16.66 4.85 -0.01
CA ASP A 32 17.35 6.15 -0.08
C ASP A 32 17.42 6.83 1.31
N ALA A 33 16.47 6.53 2.18
CA ALA A 33 16.47 6.95 3.58
C ALA A 33 17.24 5.97 4.51
N GLY A 34 18.05 5.05 3.97
CA GLY A 34 18.96 4.18 4.71
C GLY A 34 18.38 2.85 5.21
N ALA A 35 17.14 2.50 4.84
CA ALA A 35 16.54 1.25 5.28
C ALA A 35 17.08 0.03 4.50
N GLN A 36 17.06 -1.13 5.17
CA GLN A 36 17.19 -2.44 4.52
C GLN A 36 15.80 -2.87 4.02
N VAL A 37 15.62 -2.87 2.71
CA VAL A 37 14.31 -3.12 2.09
C VAL A 37 14.25 -4.49 1.45
N THR A 38 13.20 -5.24 1.77
CA THR A 38 12.77 -6.43 1.04
C THR A 38 11.48 -6.12 0.30
N VAL A 39 11.39 -6.51 -0.96
CA VAL A 39 10.16 -6.39 -1.76
C VAL A 39 9.59 -7.76 -2.03
N THR A 40 8.26 -7.83 -2.22
CA THR A 40 7.65 -9.07 -2.70
C THR A 40 6.95 -8.85 -4.04
N GLY A 41 6.83 -9.92 -4.79
CA GLY A 41 6.11 -9.97 -6.06
C GLY A 41 5.54 -11.36 -6.32
N ASP A 42 4.87 -11.53 -7.44
CA ASP A 42 4.19 -12.77 -7.86
C ASP A 42 5.10 -13.72 -8.67
N GLN A 43 6.17 -13.19 -9.28
CA GLN A 43 7.11 -13.98 -10.08
C GLN A 43 8.06 -14.79 -9.21
N TYR A 44 8.51 -15.94 -9.72
CA TYR A 44 9.43 -16.82 -8.99
C TYR A 44 10.80 -16.16 -8.74
N LEU A 45 11.32 -15.42 -9.71
CA LEU A 45 12.62 -14.72 -9.62
C LEU A 45 12.44 -13.23 -9.83
N ARG A 46 13.22 -12.42 -9.09
CA ARG A 46 13.29 -10.97 -9.29
C ARG A 46 13.74 -10.57 -10.71
N ALA A 47 14.52 -11.43 -11.38
CA ALA A 47 15.00 -11.21 -12.74
C ALA A 47 13.90 -11.22 -13.81
N TYR A 48 12.68 -11.64 -13.47
CA TYR A 48 11.53 -11.62 -14.38
C TYR A 48 10.79 -10.28 -14.39
N TYR A 49 11.26 -9.32 -13.64
CA TYR A 49 10.74 -7.94 -13.66
C TYR A 49 11.66 -7.04 -14.48
N ASP A 50 11.08 -6.11 -15.25
CA ASP A 50 11.84 -5.14 -16.04
C ASP A 50 12.61 -4.13 -15.17
N ALA A 51 12.17 -3.94 -13.93
CA ALA A 51 12.80 -3.02 -13.00
C ALA A 51 14.05 -3.62 -12.36
N ASP A 52 15.07 -2.81 -12.15
CA ASP A 52 16.25 -3.20 -11.37
C ASP A 52 15.89 -3.32 -9.88
N LEU A 53 15.85 -4.55 -9.39
CA LEU A 53 15.57 -4.90 -8.00
C LEU A 53 16.83 -5.29 -7.23
N SER A 54 18.04 -5.03 -7.77
CA SER A 54 19.33 -5.46 -7.18
C SER A 54 19.56 -4.90 -5.77
N ARG A 55 19.04 -3.72 -5.48
CA ARG A 55 19.13 -3.06 -4.15
C ARG A 55 18.32 -3.74 -3.05
N PHE A 56 17.37 -4.60 -3.41
CA PHE A 56 16.37 -5.13 -2.50
C PHE A 56 16.55 -6.63 -2.27
N GLY A 57 16.22 -7.08 -1.05
CA GLY A 57 15.85 -8.47 -0.85
C GLY A 57 14.56 -8.78 -1.62
N TYR A 58 14.39 -10.03 -2.05
CA TYR A 58 13.19 -10.44 -2.79
C TYR A 58 12.63 -11.75 -2.25
N ASP A 59 11.31 -11.79 -2.06
CA ASP A 59 10.54 -13.01 -1.81
C ASP A 59 9.34 -13.08 -2.77
N GLN A 60 9.06 -14.27 -3.31
CA GLN A 60 7.82 -14.50 -4.03
C GLN A 60 6.67 -14.61 -3.03
N LEU A 61 5.65 -13.76 -3.17
CA LEU A 61 4.45 -13.77 -2.33
C LEU A 61 3.18 -13.78 -3.19
N ARG A 62 2.40 -14.83 -3.08
CA ARG A 62 1.07 -14.98 -3.68
C ARG A 62 0.00 -14.80 -2.61
N LEU A 63 -0.66 -13.64 -2.58
CA LEU A 63 -1.65 -13.28 -1.54
C LEU A 63 -2.99 -14.03 -1.65
N MET A 64 -3.21 -14.78 -2.72
CA MET A 64 -4.33 -15.70 -2.85
C MET A 64 -4.03 -17.11 -2.30
N ASP A 65 -2.75 -17.41 -2.06
CA ASP A 65 -2.26 -18.70 -1.65
C ASP A 65 -1.87 -18.67 -0.16
N ARG A 66 -2.58 -19.43 0.66
CA ARG A 66 -2.36 -19.50 2.12
C ARG A 66 -0.99 -20.07 2.48
N ASP A 67 -0.50 -21.02 1.69
CA ASP A 67 0.79 -21.67 1.93
C ASP A 67 1.93 -20.73 1.54
N SER A 68 1.77 -19.97 0.45
CA SER A 68 2.69 -18.88 0.10
C SER A 68 2.77 -17.82 1.21
N ILE A 69 1.62 -17.37 1.72
CA ILE A 69 1.55 -16.43 2.84
C ILE A 69 2.26 -17.00 4.07
N ALA A 70 1.99 -18.25 4.43
CA ALA A 70 2.60 -18.90 5.58
C ALA A 70 4.12 -19.06 5.41
N GLY A 71 4.55 -19.52 4.25
CA GLY A 71 5.95 -19.75 3.91
C GLY A 71 6.77 -18.47 3.95
N VAL A 72 6.30 -17.41 3.29
CA VAL A 72 6.99 -16.10 3.30
C VAL A 72 7.02 -15.53 4.72
N ALA A 73 5.89 -15.50 5.42
CA ALA A 73 5.85 -15.00 6.79
C ALA A 73 6.78 -15.78 7.72
N GLY A 74 6.97 -17.09 7.49
CA GLY A 74 7.91 -17.93 8.25
C GLY A 74 9.38 -17.54 8.04
N ARG A 75 9.74 -17.12 6.84
CA ARG A 75 11.11 -16.71 6.47
C ARG A 75 11.45 -15.27 6.81
N VAL A 76 10.46 -14.37 6.90
CA VAL A 76 10.69 -12.98 7.29
C VAL A 76 11.36 -12.94 8.65
N GLY A 77 12.56 -12.35 8.72
CA GLY A 77 13.30 -12.11 9.96
C GLY A 77 12.70 -10.98 10.81
N PRO A 78 13.48 -10.35 11.68
CA PRO A 78 13.06 -9.15 12.40
C PRO A 78 12.56 -8.07 11.44
N LEU A 79 11.47 -7.40 11.78
CA LEU A 79 10.79 -6.46 10.90
C LEU A 79 10.35 -5.21 11.68
N ASP A 80 10.66 -4.04 11.15
CA ASP A 80 10.27 -2.76 11.74
C ASP A 80 9.05 -2.18 11.05
N ILE A 81 8.98 -2.27 9.71
CA ILE A 81 7.96 -1.62 8.91
C ILE A 81 7.43 -2.60 7.86
N LEU A 82 6.11 -2.75 7.80
CA LEU A 82 5.40 -3.45 6.73
C LEU A 82 4.58 -2.45 5.93
N VAL A 83 4.80 -2.41 4.62
CA VAL A 83 3.96 -1.67 3.67
C VAL A 83 3.16 -2.66 2.82
N ASN A 84 1.85 -2.69 3.02
CA ASN A 84 0.94 -3.49 2.22
C ASN A 84 0.53 -2.70 0.97
N ASN A 85 1.15 -3.00 -0.18
CA ASN A 85 0.89 -2.31 -1.45
C ASN A 85 0.54 -3.29 -2.59
N ALA A 86 0.50 -4.59 -2.37
CA ALA A 86 0.31 -5.52 -3.48
C ALA A 86 -0.82 -5.07 -4.42
N PRO A 87 -0.51 -4.62 -5.65
CA PRO A 87 -1.54 -4.28 -6.61
C PRO A 87 -2.24 -5.58 -7.04
N PRO A 88 -3.58 -5.61 -7.12
CA PRO A 88 -4.28 -6.77 -7.64
C PRO A 88 -3.91 -6.96 -9.11
N VAL A 89 -3.37 -8.11 -9.46
CA VAL A 89 -3.37 -8.60 -10.84
C VAL A 89 -4.75 -9.15 -11.08
N MET A 90 -5.60 -8.36 -11.71
CA MET A 90 -6.97 -8.78 -11.99
C MET A 90 -7.01 -9.66 -13.23
N PRO A 91 -7.85 -10.71 -13.25
CA PRO A 91 -8.04 -11.50 -14.45
C PRO A 91 -8.60 -10.61 -15.56
N VAL A 92 -7.98 -10.66 -16.73
CA VAL A 92 -8.37 -9.90 -17.93
C VAL A 92 -9.16 -10.72 -18.93
N ASP A 93 -9.47 -11.97 -18.60
CA ASP A 93 -10.21 -12.87 -19.50
C ASP A 93 -11.66 -12.44 -19.65
N ALA A 94 -12.16 -12.47 -20.89
CA ALA A 94 -13.51 -12.04 -21.25
C ALA A 94 -14.63 -12.83 -20.55
N ASP A 95 -14.32 -14.03 -20.03
CA ASP A 95 -15.28 -14.96 -19.42
C ASP A 95 -15.37 -14.83 -17.89
N VAL A 96 -14.66 -13.88 -17.28
CA VAL A 96 -14.69 -13.68 -15.82
C VAL A 96 -15.98 -12.99 -15.43
N THR A 97 -16.80 -13.64 -14.62
CA THR A 97 -18.03 -13.05 -14.10
C THR A 97 -17.71 -11.91 -13.11
N GLU A 98 -18.61 -10.93 -13.01
CA GLU A 98 -18.48 -9.82 -12.03
C GLU A 98 -18.24 -10.34 -10.61
N ARG A 99 -18.92 -11.41 -10.20
CA ARG A 99 -18.75 -12.05 -8.91
C ARG A 99 -17.34 -12.60 -8.69
N GLN A 100 -16.75 -13.22 -9.71
CA GLN A 100 -15.37 -13.73 -9.64
C GLN A 100 -14.37 -12.57 -9.57
N PHE A 101 -14.59 -11.52 -10.36
CA PHE A 101 -13.79 -10.30 -10.34
C PHE A 101 -13.78 -9.64 -8.95
N LEU A 102 -14.97 -9.44 -8.36
CA LEU A 102 -15.10 -8.89 -7.01
C LEU A 102 -14.46 -9.80 -5.96
N GLY A 103 -14.63 -11.11 -6.08
CA GLY A 103 -13.98 -12.08 -5.20
C GLY A 103 -12.45 -11.96 -5.23
N HIS A 104 -11.85 -11.83 -6.41
CA HIS A 104 -10.42 -11.60 -6.58
C HIS A 104 -9.97 -10.25 -5.98
N ALA A 105 -10.71 -9.18 -6.26
CA ALA A 105 -10.39 -7.85 -5.74
C ALA A 105 -10.38 -7.81 -4.21
N VAL A 106 -11.38 -8.43 -3.57
CA VAL A 106 -11.46 -8.55 -2.10
C VAL A 106 -10.33 -9.42 -1.55
N GLN A 107 -10.05 -10.56 -2.19
CA GLN A 107 -9.01 -11.48 -1.74
C GLN A 107 -7.63 -10.81 -1.80
N LEU A 108 -7.27 -10.19 -2.93
CA LEU A 108 -5.97 -9.57 -3.14
C LEU A 108 -5.81 -8.23 -2.42
N GLY A 109 -6.88 -7.43 -2.38
CA GLY A 109 -6.82 -6.08 -1.81
C GLY A 109 -7.05 -6.03 -0.31
N LEU A 110 -7.69 -7.04 0.25
CA LEU A 110 -8.12 -7.02 1.66
C LEU A 110 -7.70 -8.29 2.40
N VAL A 111 -8.22 -9.46 2.03
CA VAL A 111 -8.07 -10.69 2.83
C VAL A 111 -6.61 -11.15 2.89
N GLY A 112 -5.94 -11.24 1.75
CA GLY A 112 -4.54 -11.68 1.67
C GLY A 112 -3.56 -10.78 2.43
N PRO A 113 -3.56 -9.45 2.19
CA PRO A 113 -2.71 -8.52 2.93
C PRO A 113 -2.93 -8.58 4.44
N PHE A 114 -4.19 -8.65 4.91
CA PHE A 114 -4.45 -8.75 6.34
C PHE A 114 -4.03 -10.10 6.92
N ALA A 115 -4.24 -11.21 6.21
CA ALA A 115 -3.76 -12.52 6.63
C ALA A 115 -2.23 -12.56 6.76
N PHE A 116 -1.52 -11.97 5.80
CA PHE A 116 -0.06 -11.84 5.86
C PHE A 116 0.39 -10.95 7.02
N THR A 117 -0.24 -9.79 7.19
CA THR A 117 0.03 -8.86 8.29
C THR A 117 -0.12 -9.53 9.65
N HIS A 118 -1.20 -10.29 9.88
CA HIS A 118 -1.42 -11.02 11.12
C HIS A 118 -0.30 -12.00 11.47
N ARG A 119 0.27 -12.68 10.47
CA ARG A 119 1.39 -13.60 10.68
C ARG A 119 2.69 -12.89 11.06
N LEU A 120 2.84 -11.62 10.71
CA LEU A 120 4.02 -10.80 11.03
C LEU A 120 3.88 -10.02 12.35
N ARG A 121 2.73 -10.11 13.04
CA ARG A 121 2.47 -9.37 14.29
C ARG A 121 3.59 -9.46 15.32
N PHE A 122 4.07 -10.68 15.57
CA PHE A 122 5.11 -10.90 16.59
C PHE A 122 6.42 -10.22 16.22
N ARG A 123 6.82 -10.27 14.94
CA ARG A 123 8.05 -9.63 14.46
C ARG A 123 7.98 -8.12 14.54
N LEU A 124 6.85 -7.54 14.13
CA LEU A 124 6.58 -6.10 14.27
C LEU A 124 6.54 -5.66 15.75
N GLY A 125 5.97 -6.47 16.62
CA GLY A 125 5.93 -6.20 18.06
C GLY A 125 7.31 -6.21 18.75
N GLN A 126 8.33 -6.79 18.11
CA GLN A 126 9.72 -6.79 18.60
C GLN A 126 10.55 -5.63 18.04
N SER A 127 9.96 -4.73 17.25
CA SER A 127 10.66 -3.57 16.71
C SER A 127 11.15 -2.63 17.83
N SER A 128 12.39 -2.20 17.72
CA SER A 128 13.01 -1.23 18.62
C SER A 128 12.76 0.23 18.19
N MET A 129 11.91 0.46 17.18
CA MET A 129 11.57 1.81 16.75
C MET A 129 10.84 2.57 17.86
N TYR A 130 11.10 3.86 17.98
CA TYR A 130 10.29 4.72 18.82
C TYR A 130 8.83 4.72 18.35
N GLY A 131 7.91 4.39 19.23
CA GLY A 131 6.50 4.17 18.88
C GLY A 131 6.19 2.77 18.33
N GLY A 132 7.19 1.86 18.28
CA GLY A 132 7.05 0.45 17.93
C GLY A 132 7.02 0.15 16.43
N GLY A 133 6.71 -1.08 16.09
CA GLY A 133 6.59 -1.51 14.69
C GLY A 133 5.44 -0.82 13.94
N VAL A 134 5.55 -0.77 12.62
CA VAL A 134 4.62 0.00 11.77
C VAL A 134 4.04 -0.87 10.67
N VAL A 135 2.73 -0.74 10.47
CA VAL A 135 2.03 -1.22 9.26
C VAL A 135 1.42 -0.02 8.55
N VAL A 136 1.75 0.15 7.28
CA VAL A 136 1.10 1.11 6.39
C VAL A 136 0.37 0.33 5.31
N ASN A 137 -0.96 0.42 5.30
CA ASN A 137 -1.78 -0.15 4.23
C ASN A 137 -1.90 0.86 3.09
N MET A 138 -1.63 0.42 1.87
CA MET A 138 -1.81 1.19 0.64
C MET A 138 -2.78 0.40 -0.26
N PRO A 139 -4.08 0.54 -0.05
CA PRO A 139 -5.05 -0.25 -0.80
C PRO A 139 -5.10 0.22 -2.25
N SER A 140 -4.67 -0.61 -3.15
CA SER A 140 -4.94 -0.45 -4.60
C SER A 140 -6.33 -0.96 -4.97
N ALA A 141 -6.95 -1.74 -4.09
CA ALA A 141 -8.29 -2.27 -4.30
C ALA A 141 -9.38 -1.20 -4.42
N GLU A 142 -9.19 -0.01 -3.86
CA GLU A 142 -10.14 1.10 -4.00
C GLU A 142 -10.40 1.47 -5.46
N GLN A 143 -9.39 1.37 -6.32
CA GLN A 143 -9.54 1.67 -7.74
C GLN A 143 -10.45 0.68 -8.46
N TRP A 144 -10.46 -0.58 -8.03
CA TRP A 144 -11.26 -1.65 -8.62
C TRP A 144 -12.64 -1.77 -7.99
N LEU A 145 -12.73 -1.57 -6.68
CA LEU A 145 -13.98 -1.62 -5.93
C LEU A 145 -14.79 -0.33 -6.06
N ALA A 146 -14.17 0.79 -6.47
CA ALA A 146 -14.86 2.05 -6.77
C ALA A 146 -15.84 1.95 -7.94
N LEU A 147 -15.67 0.96 -8.82
CA LEU A 147 -16.54 0.75 -9.97
C LEU A 147 -17.93 0.16 -9.59
N ALA A 148 -18.04 -0.57 -8.48
CA ALA A 148 -19.30 -1.22 -8.12
C ALA A 148 -19.75 -1.01 -6.66
N HIS A 149 -18.83 -0.99 -5.68
CA HIS A 149 -19.15 -0.93 -4.24
C HIS A 149 -18.06 -0.21 -3.42
N GLY A 150 -17.43 0.82 -3.97
CA GLY A 150 -16.24 1.48 -3.42
C GLY A 150 -16.38 2.01 -2.00
N GLU A 151 -17.56 2.44 -1.59
CA GLU A 151 -17.79 2.93 -0.23
C GLU A 151 -17.71 1.82 0.81
N HIS A 152 -18.30 0.65 0.55
CA HIS A 152 -18.25 -0.50 1.46
C HIS A 152 -16.82 -1.01 1.65
N ALA A 153 -16.04 -1.08 0.58
CA ALA A 153 -14.64 -1.50 0.67
C ALA A 153 -13.78 -0.51 1.46
N ARG A 154 -14.01 0.78 1.32
CA ARG A 154 -13.34 1.83 2.10
C ARG A 154 -13.70 1.74 3.58
N HIS A 155 -14.98 1.55 3.89
CA HIS A 155 -15.44 1.36 5.26
C HIS A 155 -14.83 0.12 5.91
N GLU A 156 -14.80 -0.99 5.18
CA GLU A 156 -14.22 -2.24 5.67
C GLU A 156 -12.70 -2.09 5.93
N LEU A 157 -11.97 -1.50 5.00
CA LEU A 157 -10.54 -1.25 5.17
C LEU A 157 -10.26 -0.32 6.36
N THR A 158 -11.03 0.78 6.46
CA THR A 158 -10.90 1.72 7.57
C THR A 158 -11.25 1.04 8.90
N GLY A 159 -12.32 0.25 8.92
CA GLY A 159 -12.73 -0.54 10.09
C GLY A 159 -11.66 -1.54 10.53
N ARG A 160 -11.07 -2.29 9.58
CA ARG A 160 -9.98 -3.23 9.85
C ARG A 160 -8.72 -2.53 10.34
N THR A 161 -8.35 -1.40 9.72
CA THR A 161 -7.20 -0.61 10.14
C THR A 161 -7.35 -0.12 11.58
N ARG A 162 -8.52 0.42 11.94
CA ARG A 162 -8.81 0.85 13.31
C ARG A 162 -8.77 -0.31 14.30
N ARG A 163 -9.39 -1.44 13.94
CA ARG A 163 -9.41 -2.65 14.78
C ARG A 163 -8.00 -3.13 15.06
N LEU A 164 -7.18 -3.34 14.01
CA LEU A 164 -5.79 -3.77 14.17
C LEU A 164 -4.96 -2.78 14.99
N ALA A 165 -5.13 -1.48 14.75
CA ALA A 165 -4.43 -0.45 15.51
C ALA A 165 -4.76 -0.51 17.00
N SER A 166 -6.02 -0.78 17.36
CA SER A 166 -6.47 -0.94 18.74
C SER A 166 -5.94 -2.24 19.35
N GLU A 167 -6.12 -3.37 18.66
CA GLU A 167 -5.71 -4.69 19.15
C GLU A 167 -4.20 -4.80 19.35
N TRP A 168 -3.41 -4.15 18.48
CA TRP A 168 -1.96 -4.26 18.48
C TRP A 168 -1.25 -3.13 19.22
N ALA A 169 -2.00 -2.16 19.73
CA ALA A 169 -1.44 -1.05 20.51
C ALA A 169 -0.60 -1.53 21.70
N ARG A 170 -1.07 -2.58 22.41
CA ARG A 170 -0.35 -3.20 23.52
C ARG A 170 0.93 -3.94 23.11
N ALA A 171 1.00 -4.37 21.85
CA ALA A 171 2.20 -4.96 21.26
C ALA A 171 3.16 -3.89 20.71
N GLY A 172 2.87 -2.61 20.88
CA GLY A 172 3.67 -1.51 20.37
C GLY A 172 3.61 -1.35 18.85
N VAL A 173 2.60 -1.90 18.15
CA VAL A 173 2.49 -1.81 16.70
C VAL A 173 1.49 -0.74 16.30
N ARG A 174 1.89 0.13 15.38
CA ARG A 174 1.03 1.16 14.77
C ARG A 174 0.51 0.68 13.43
N VAL A 175 -0.75 0.88 13.14
CA VAL A 175 -1.37 0.51 11.86
C VAL A 175 -2.11 1.72 11.32
N ASN A 176 -1.77 2.16 10.11
CA ASN A 176 -2.41 3.27 9.42
C ASN A 176 -2.61 2.92 7.94
N THR A 177 -3.37 3.73 7.24
CA THR A 177 -3.67 3.58 5.82
C THR A 177 -3.33 4.87 5.07
N VAL A 178 -2.77 4.76 3.87
CA VAL A 178 -2.62 5.84 2.88
C VAL A 178 -3.42 5.44 1.66
N THR A 179 -4.37 6.27 1.26
CA THR A 179 -5.15 6.08 0.04
C THR A 179 -4.76 7.13 -0.99
N ALA A 180 -4.64 6.74 -2.26
CA ALA A 180 -4.33 7.64 -3.36
C ALA A 180 -5.44 7.56 -4.40
N ARG A 181 -6.25 8.61 -4.51
CA ARG A 181 -7.42 8.61 -5.42
C ARG A 181 -7.07 8.90 -6.88
N LEU A 182 -6.06 9.71 -7.15
CA LEU A 182 -5.67 10.11 -8.50
C LEU A 182 -4.16 10.40 -8.55
N VAL A 183 -3.35 9.36 -8.47
CA VAL A 183 -1.95 9.49 -8.83
C VAL A 183 -1.87 9.42 -10.36
N LYS A 184 -1.49 10.52 -11.04
CA LYS A 184 -1.18 10.46 -12.46
C LYS A 184 -0.06 9.44 -12.65
N PRO A 185 -0.25 8.39 -13.48
CA PRO A 185 0.85 7.51 -13.82
C PRO A 185 1.89 8.34 -14.56
N GLN A 186 3.10 8.43 -14.01
CA GLN A 186 4.23 8.89 -14.76
C GLN A 186 4.49 7.82 -15.83
N ALA A 187 4.12 8.12 -17.07
CA ALA A 187 4.52 7.47 -18.32
C ALA A 187 4.70 5.93 -18.34
N SER A 188 3.86 5.16 -17.69
CA SER A 188 3.73 3.73 -17.95
C SER A 188 2.35 3.48 -18.54
N GLY A 189 2.28 3.34 -19.84
CA GLY A 189 1.27 2.96 -20.80
C GLY A 189 -0.12 2.46 -20.43
N LEU A 190 -0.61 2.65 -19.21
CA LEU A 190 -1.97 2.29 -18.85
C LEU A 190 -2.90 3.49 -19.04
N ARG A 191 -3.48 3.60 -20.23
CA ARG A 191 -4.61 4.50 -20.49
C ARG A 191 -5.84 3.94 -19.79
N VAL A 192 -6.18 4.46 -18.62
CA VAL A 192 -7.53 4.32 -18.10
C VAL A 192 -8.42 5.24 -18.96
N GLN A 193 -9.26 4.67 -19.80
CA GLN A 193 -10.27 5.38 -20.53
C GLN A 193 -11.36 5.81 -19.53
N ILE A 194 -11.34 7.10 -19.15
CA ILE A 194 -12.43 7.70 -18.38
C ILE A 194 -13.53 8.03 -19.39
N ASP A 195 -14.68 7.40 -19.22
CA ASP A 195 -15.89 7.71 -20.00
C ASP A 195 -16.26 9.18 -19.84
N ARG A 196 -16.32 9.91 -20.98
CA ARG A 196 -16.60 11.34 -21.07
C ARG A 196 -18.08 11.65 -21.26
N SER A 197 -18.99 10.82 -20.82
CA SER A 197 -20.42 11.02 -21.04
C SER A 197 -21.14 11.95 -20.05
N SER A 198 -20.45 12.59 -19.12
CA SER A 198 -21.01 13.62 -18.24
C SER A 198 -20.61 15.00 -18.73
N GLY A 199 -21.59 15.78 -19.21
CA GLY A 199 -21.42 17.06 -19.86
C GLY A 199 -20.70 18.15 -19.05
N PRO A 200 -20.45 19.34 -19.67
CA PRO A 200 -19.52 20.34 -19.18
C PRO A 200 -20.12 21.19 -18.07
N LEU A 201 -19.74 20.99 -16.84
CA LEU A 201 -19.83 21.99 -15.78
C LEU A 201 -18.43 22.60 -15.57
N LEU A 202 -18.12 23.58 -16.43
CA LEU A 202 -16.94 24.41 -16.29
C LEU A 202 -17.19 25.47 -15.22
N THR A 203 -16.85 25.20 -14.00
CA THR A 203 -16.50 26.24 -13.04
C THR A 203 -14.98 26.28 -12.91
N ARG A 204 -14.39 27.45 -13.23
CA ARG A 204 -12.96 27.72 -13.09
C ARG A 204 -12.56 27.66 -11.62
N THR A 205 -12.34 26.50 -11.10
CA THR A 205 -11.62 26.30 -9.86
C THR A 205 -10.13 26.24 -10.17
N ARG A 206 -9.31 26.99 -9.43
CA ARG A 206 -7.86 26.82 -9.45
C ARG A 206 -7.61 25.33 -9.25
N SER A 207 -7.00 24.70 -10.24
CA SER A 207 -6.66 23.28 -10.17
C SER A 207 -5.80 23.05 -8.93
N ALA A 208 -6.35 22.44 -7.90
CA ALA A 208 -5.53 21.93 -6.83
C ALA A 208 -4.52 20.94 -7.44
N PRO A 209 -3.26 20.98 -7.01
CA PRO A 209 -2.26 20.05 -7.54
C PRO A 209 -2.75 18.63 -7.31
N THR A 210 -2.86 17.84 -8.36
CA THR A 210 -3.18 16.42 -8.27
C THR A 210 -2.06 15.73 -7.49
N GLY A 211 -2.41 14.91 -6.49
CA GLY A 211 -1.43 14.13 -5.73
C GLY A 211 -0.53 13.30 -6.67
N THR A 212 0.76 13.30 -6.39
CA THR A 212 1.77 12.58 -7.17
C THR A 212 2.18 11.30 -6.45
N VAL A 213 2.87 10.40 -7.16
CA VAL A 213 3.53 9.22 -6.56
C VAL A 213 4.44 9.63 -5.40
N ARG A 214 5.09 10.80 -5.52
CA ARG A 214 5.95 11.38 -4.50
C ARG A 214 5.17 11.77 -3.23
N ASP A 215 3.99 12.36 -3.38
CA ASP A 215 3.17 12.77 -2.24
C ASP A 215 2.69 11.56 -1.45
N VAL A 216 2.31 10.48 -2.15
CA VAL A 216 1.97 9.19 -1.52
C VAL A 216 3.19 8.61 -0.80
N GLY A 217 4.36 8.60 -1.45
CA GLY A 217 5.60 8.15 -0.83
C GLY A 217 5.94 8.94 0.44
N ASN A 218 5.85 10.26 0.39
CA ASN A 218 6.09 11.12 1.56
C ASN A 218 5.11 10.84 2.71
N ALA A 219 3.82 10.60 2.41
CA ALA A 219 2.83 10.22 3.42
C ALA A 219 3.17 8.87 4.06
N VAL A 220 3.61 7.88 3.27
CA VAL A 220 4.04 6.57 3.76
C VAL A 220 5.27 6.70 4.67
N LEU A 221 6.32 7.43 4.23
CA LEU A 221 7.51 7.65 5.03
C LEU A 221 7.18 8.41 6.33
N PHE A 222 6.33 9.43 6.26
CA PHE A 222 5.88 10.15 7.45
C PHE A 222 5.21 9.20 8.45
N LEU A 223 4.23 8.42 8.01
CA LEU A 223 3.52 7.48 8.88
C LEU A 223 4.42 6.38 9.43
N ALA A 224 5.48 6.02 8.72
CA ALA A 224 6.48 5.07 9.18
C ALA A 224 7.48 5.69 10.16
N SER A 225 7.67 7.01 10.13
CA SER A 225 8.69 7.72 10.93
C SER A 225 8.33 7.84 12.41
N ASN A 226 9.31 8.25 13.20
CA ASN A 226 9.15 8.61 14.61
C ASN A 226 8.21 9.81 14.81
N GLY A 227 8.11 10.70 13.81
CA GLY A 227 7.20 11.86 13.85
C GLY A 227 5.73 11.48 13.91
N ALA A 228 5.38 10.24 13.50
CA ALA A 228 4.03 9.70 13.55
C ALA A 228 3.80 8.71 14.71
N ALA A 229 4.64 8.72 15.75
CA ALA A 229 4.59 7.74 16.85
C ALA A 229 3.24 7.69 17.58
N ALA A 230 2.52 8.81 17.62
CA ALA A 230 1.18 8.90 18.23
C ALA A 230 0.02 8.64 17.24
N ILE A 231 0.30 8.42 15.96
CA ILE A 231 -0.73 8.25 14.92
C ILE A 231 -1.03 6.76 14.75
N ARG A 232 -2.29 6.39 15.04
CA ARG A 232 -2.78 5.00 14.97
C ARG A 232 -4.21 4.95 14.44
N GLY A 233 -4.50 3.97 13.59
CA GLY A 233 -5.84 3.71 13.08
C GLY A 233 -6.37 4.77 12.11
N GLN A 234 -5.50 5.61 11.56
CA GLN A 234 -5.88 6.71 10.68
C GLN A 234 -5.80 6.32 9.21
N THR A 235 -6.63 6.97 8.41
CA THR A 235 -6.58 6.91 6.94
C THR A 235 -6.21 8.29 6.43
N PHE A 236 -5.09 8.36 5.71
CA PHE A 236 -4.60 9.57 5.05
C PHE A 236 -4.97 9.52 3.58
N HIS A 237 -5.70 10.50 3.12
CA HIS A 237 -6.09 10.64 1.72
C HIS A 237 -5.08 11.54 1.01
N VAL A 238 -4.42 11.00 -0.02
CA VAL A 238 -3.54 11.74 -0.93
C VAL A 238 -4.26 11.84 -2.26
N ASP A 239 -5.09 12.85 -2.39
CA ASP A 239 -5.92 13.08 -3.56
C ASP A 239 -5.97 14.57 -3.91
N ALA A 240 -6.34 14.90 -5.15
CA ALA A 240 -6.76 16.24 -5.48
C ALA A 240 -8.07 16.52 -4.73
N TRP A 241 -8.10 17.67 -4.07
CA TRP A 241 -9.27 18.10 -3.32
C TRP A 241 -10.55 18.03 -4.18
N HIS A 242 -11.50 17.21 -3.75
CA HIS A 242 -12.86 17.24 -4.24
C HIS A 242 -13.72 17.90 -3.16
N GLU A 243 -14.34 19.02 -3.50
CA GLU A 243 -15.50 19.48 -2.75
C GLU A 243 -16.50 18.30 -2.69
N ASN A 244 -16.71 17.77 -1.50
CA ASN A 244 -17.89 16.97 -1.25
C ASN A 244 -19.07 17.93 -1.36
N GLY A 245 -19.71 17.95 -2.53
CA GLY A 245 -21.05 18.50 -2.65
C GLY A 245 -21.92 17.80 -1.64
N GLY A 246 -22.51 18.56 -0.73
CA GLY A 246 -23.43 18.11 0.28
C GLY A 246 -24.71 17.50 -0.31
#